data_f4862939d15d39fab590bb7eb80ff5dc
#
_entry.id   f4862939d15d39fab590bb7eb80ff5dc
#
_cell.length_a   1.000
_cell.length_b   1.000
_cell.length_c   1.000
_cell.angle_alpha   90.00
_cell.angle_beta   90.00
_cell.angle_gamma   90.00
#
_symmetry.space_group_name_H-M   'P 1'
#
loop_
_entity.id
_entity.type
_entity.pdbx_description
1 polymer ?
#
loop_
_entity_poly.entity_id
_entity_poly.type
_entity_poly.pdbx_seq_one_letter_code
_entity_poly.pdbx_strand_id
1 'polypeptide(L)'
;MVNIIETLEYNLNYMNDEDVGESLSFFDNLKNEEINIFLVGDPKQSIYRFRGADVRVFNRQKDEITNRDGKIYKLSKNFRSRPSILRFVNFLFEQILENDPGIDYQRLSSFRKEEADDIELNLIAEDEFEEKLNSEELRELEAEYLAERVSDMIDNENYLIEENDKKRKIEPGDISFLFQALSNVELYENALLKRNISVNVVNGRGFYEQQVVLDIINLIKVIENNYRDFELVGLLRSPFCGLNDNELYKINK
;
A
#
# COMPACT_ATOMS: atom_id res chain seq x y z
N MET A 1 16.36 -9.07 -25.27
CA MET A 1 15.69 -9.64 -24.08
C MET A 1 14.64 -8.62 -23.68
N VAL A 2 13.39 -8.82 -24.08
CA VAL A 2 12.28 -7.90 -23.78
C VAL A 2 11.87 -8.19 -22.33
N ASN A 3 11.74 -7.16 -21.49
CA ASN A 3 11.25 -7.30 -20.12
C ASN A 3 9.73 -7.63 -20.12
N ILE A 4 9.42 -8.91 -20.37
CA ILE A 4 8.05 -9.43 -20.34
C ILE A 4 7.45 -9.33 -18.92
N ILE A 5 8.28 -9.25 -17.88
CA ILE A 5 7.85 -9.15 -16.47
C ILE A 5 7.04 -7.87 -16.21
N GLU A 6 7.49 -6.70 -16.67
CA GLU A 6 6.75 -5.43 -16.49
C GLU A 6 5.42 -5.41 -17.27
N THR A 7 5.41 -6.04 -18.45
CA THR A 7 4.19 -6.12 -19.27
C THR A 7 3.14 -7.05 -18.65
N LEU A 8 3.56 -8.12 -17.98
CA LEU A 8 2.65 -9.05 -17.29
C LEU A 8 2.05 -8.47 -16.02
N GLU A 9 2.84 -7.79 -15.17
CA GLU A 9 2.31 -7.09 -13.99
C GLU A 9 1.32 -5.99 -14.40
N TYR A 10 1.61 -5.23 -15.44
CA TYR A 10 0.75 -4.15 -15.91
C TYR A 10 -0.56 -4.67 -16.48
N ASN A 11 -0.55 -5.73 -17.28
CA ASN A 11 -1.75 -6.28 -17.93
C ASN A 11 -2.63 -7.09 -16.95
N LEU A 12 -2.05 -7.88 -16.04
CA LEU A 12 -2.81 -8.65 -15.06
C LEU A 12 -3.54 -7.77 -14.03
N ASN A 13 -3.10 -6.53 -13.83
CA ASN A 13 -3.73 -5.59 -12.89
C ASN A 13 -4.94 -4.83 -13.44
N TYR A 14 -5.23 -4.90 -14.76
CA TYR A 14 -6.28 -4.11 -15.42
C TYR A 14 -7.27 -4.94 -16.25
N MET A 15 -7.26 -6.28 -16.14
CA MET A 15 -8.05 -7.16 -16.98
C MET A 15 -9.45 -7.42 -16.42
N ASN A 16 -10.47 -7.25 -17.26
CA ASN A 16 -11.82 -7.80 -17.12
C ASN A 16 -11.90 -9.22 -17.72
N ASP A 17 -13.01 -9.93 -17.62
CA ASP A 17 -13.13 -11.33 -18.05
C ASP A 17 -12.84 -11.52 -19.58
N GLU A 18 -13.05 -10.51 -20.39
CA GLU A 18 -12.68 -10.51 -21.83
C GLU A 18 -11.16 -10.39 -22.01
N ASP A 19 -10.49 -9.54 -21.21
CA ASP A 19 -9.04 -9.34 -21.25
C ASP A 19 -8.26 -10.58 -20.77
N VAL A 20 -8.83 -11.39 -19.86
CA VAL A 20 -8.26 -12.70 -19.49
C VAL A 20 -8.23 -13.64 -20.71
N GLY A 21 -9.24 -13.57 -21.59
CA GLY A 21 -9.26 -14.28 -22.86
C GLY A 21 -8.16 -13.83 -23.81
N GLU A 22 -7.88 -12.54 -23.90
CA GLU A 22 -6.83 -11.97 -24.76
C GLU A 22 -5.42 -12.26 -24.23
N SER A 23 -5.19 -12.23 -22.91
CA SER A 23 -3.90 -12.60 -22.35
C SER A 23 -3.60 -14.09 -22.52
N LEU A 24 -4.62 -14.94 -22.42
CA LEU A 24 -4.49 -16.36 -22.75
C LEU A 24 -4.16 -16.56 -24.23
N SER A 25 -4.75 -15.77 -25.14
CA SER A 25 -4.45 -15.79 -26.56
C SER A 25 -3.03 -15.29 -26.87
N PHE A 26 -2.52 -14.33 -26.10
CA PHE A 26 -1.12 -13.88 -26.20
C PHE A 26 -0.14 -15.02 -25.88
N PHE A 27 -0.37 -15.74 -24.77
CA PHE A 27 0.44 -16.93 -24.45
C PHE A 27 0.26 -18.06 -25.46
N ASP A 28 -0.94 -18.24 -26.00
CA ASP A 28 -1.20 -19.23 -27.06
C ASP A 28 -0.50 -18.88 -28.38
N ASN A 29 -0.39 -17.61 -28.71
CA ASN A 29 0.38 -17.13 -29.86
C ASN A 29 1.89 -17.31 -29.68
N LEU A 30 2.41 -17.13 -28.47
CA LEU A 30 3.82 -17.41 -28.12
C LEU A 30 4.16 -18.92 -28.20
N LYS A 31 3.16 -19.81 -28.23
CA LYS A 31 3.36 -21.27 -28.39
C LYS A 31 3.99 -21.66 -29.72
N ASN A 32 3.77 -20.87 -30.75
CA ASN A 32 4.22 -21.18 -32.10
C ASN A 32 5.63 -20.64 -32.42
N GLU A 33 6.25 -19.91 -31.48
CA GLU A 33 7.60 -19.39 -31.64
C GLU A 33 8.56 -20.08 -30.66
N GLU A 34 9.81 -20.31 -31.05
CA GLU A 34 10.87 -20.81 -30.18
C GLU A 34 11.31 -19.72 -29.18
N ILE A 35 10.41 -19.32 -28.30
CA ILE A 35 10.66 -18.28 -27.28
C ILE A 35 10.93 -18.92 -25.94
N ASN A 36 12.03 -18.53 -25.29
CA ASN A 36 12.28 -18.87 -23.91
C ASN A 36 11.49 -17.95 -22.97
N ILE A 37 10.55 -18.51 -22.22
CA ILE A 37 9.71 -17.77 -21.27
C ILE A 37 10.25 -18.02 -19.87
N PHE A 38 10.42 -16.94 -19.10
CA PHE A 38 10.76 -16.96 -17.69
C PHE A 38 9.72 -16.14 -16.93
N LEU A 39 8.94 -16.81 -16.05
CA LEU A 39 7.89 -16.20 -15.25
C LEU A 39 8.30 -16.17 -13.78
N VAL A 40 8.05 -15.05 -13.13
CA VAL A 40 8.21 -14.86 -11.68
C VAL A 40 6.90 -14.36 -11.11
N GLY A 41 6.42 -14.96 -10.02
CA GLY A 41 5.20 -14.52 -9.37
C GLY A 41 5.00 -15.18 -8.02
N ASP A 42 4.11 -14.62 -7.23
CA ASP A 42 3.68 -15.18 -5.95
C ASP A 42 2.16 -15.15 -5.87
N PRO A 43 1.48 -16.31 -5.97
CA PRO A 43 0.01 -16.38 -5.93
C PRO A 43 -0.57 -15.86 -4.61
N LYS A 44 0.21 -15.87 -3.51
CA LYS A 44 -0.21 -15.33 -2.21
C LYS A 44 -0.32 -13.80 -2.20
N GLN A 45 0.33 -13.12 -3.17
CA GLN A 45 0.29 -11.67 -3.35
C GLN A 45 -0.77 -11.22 -4.36
N SER A 46 -1.68 -12.09 -4.76
CA SER A 46 -2.81 -11.76 -5.62
C SER A 46 -3.89 -10.96 -4.86
N ILE A 47 -3.53 -9.73 -4.46
CA ILE A 47 -4.36 -8.84 -3.64
C ILE A 47 -5.30 -7.95 -4.46
N TYR A 48 -5.21 -7.99 -5.79
CA TYR A 48 -5.99 -7.15 -6.70
C TYR A 48 -7.18 -7.88 -7.36
N ARG A 49 -7.77 -8.88 -6.68
CA ARG A 49 -8.93 -9.61 -7.20
C ARG A 49 -10.08 -8.68 -7.61
N PHE A 50 -10.29 -7.58 -6.87
CA PHE A 50 -11.28 -6.56 -7.19
C PHE A 50 -10.97 -5.75 -8.46
N ARG A 51 -9.77 -5.91 -9.05
CA ARG A 51 -9.34 -5.35 -10.33
C ARG A 51 -9.15 -6.42 -11.41
N GLY A 52 -9.70 -7.62 -11.21
CA GLY A 52 -9.62 -8.71 -12.16
C GLY A 52 -8.40 -9.64 -12.04
N ALA A 53 -7.54 -9.47 -11.03
CA ALA A 53 -6.45 -10.40 -10.79
C ALA A 53 -7.01 -11.79 -10.42
N ASP A 54 -6.60 -12.83 -11.16
CA ASP A 54 -7.07 -14.20 -10.98
C ASP A 54 -5.89 -15.16 -10.75
N VAL A 55 -5.79 -15.69 -9.54
CA VAL A 55 -4.74 -16.67 -9.16
C VAL A 55 -4.81 -17.95 -10.01
N ARG A 56 -5.97 -18.29 -10.59
CA ARG A 56 -6.13 -19.44 -11.47
C ARG A 56 -5.30 -19.33 -12.74
N VAL A 57 -5.09 -18.10 -13.24
CA VAL A 57 -4.20 -17.85 -14.41
C VAL A 57 -2.76 -18.26 -14.07
N PHE A 58 -2.28 -17.90 -12.90
CA PHE A 58 -0.94 -18.29 -12.43
C PHE A 58 -0.80 -19.82 -12.35
N ASN A 59 -1.79 -20.51 -11.75
CA ASN A 59 -1.77 -21.96 -11.64
C ASN A 59 -1.82 -22.64 -13.00
N ARG A 60 -2.63 -22.15 -13.94
CA ARG A 60 -2.67 -22.67 -15.32
C ARG A 60 -1.33 -22.53 -16.01
N GLN A 61 -0.67 -21.37 -15.90
CA GLN A 61 0.67 -21.18 -16.50
C GLN A 61 1.71 -22.12 -15.91
N LYS A 62 1.64 -22.36 -14.61
CA LYS A 62 2.50 -23.35 -13.92
C LYS A 62 2.31 -24.77 -14.50
N ASP A 63 1.05 -25.18 -14.72
CA ASP A 63 0.73 -26.49 -15.29
C ASP A 63 1.19 -26.58 -16.75
N GLU A 64 1.00 -25.54 -17.55
CA GLU A 64 1.48 -25.48 -18.93
C GLU A 64 3.01 -25.56 -19.05
N ILE A 65 3.74 -24.84 -18.20
CA ILE A 65 5.21 -24.92 -18.15
C ILE A 65 5.65 -26.35 -17.83
N THR A 66 4.98 -27.00 -16.88
CA THR A 66 5.27 -28.39 -16.50
C THR A 66 5.00 -29.35 -17.65
N ASN A 67 3.88 -29.18 -18.35
CA ASN A 67 3.49 -30.02 -19.49
C ASN A 67 4.44 -29.88 -20.70
N ARG A 68 5.28 -28.84 -20.73
CA ARG A 68 6.28 -28.56 -21.78
C ARG A 68 7.70 -28.87 -21.34
N ASP A 69 7.89 -29.75 -20.36
CA ASP A 69 9.19 -30.06 -19.76
C ASP A 69 9.95 -28.84 -19.19
N GLY A 70 9.22 -27.75 -18.92
CA GLY A 70 9.75 -26.58 -18.24
C GLY A 70 10.03 -26.85 -16.76
N LYS A 71 10.85 -25.98 -16.15
CA LYS A 71 11.25 -26.14 -14.75
C LYS A 71 10.57 -25.11 -13.86
N ILE A 72 10.05 -25.56 -12.73
CA ILE A 72 9.47 -24.72 -11.70
C ILE A 72 10.41 -24.68 -10.50
N TYR A 73 10.75 -23.47 -10.07
CA TYR A 73 11.57 -23.23 -8.90
C TYR A 73 10.74 -22.54 -7.83
N LYS A 74 10.73 -23.08 -6.62
CA LYS A 74 10.07 -22.48 -5.46
C LYS A 74 11.08 -21.73 -4.61
N LEU A 75 10.82 -20.45 -4.34
CA LEU A 75 11.65 -19.61 -3.49
C LEU A 75 11.04 -19.56 -2.09
N SER A 76 11.55 -20.37 -1.16
CA SER A 76 11.09 -20.43 0.23
C SER A 76 11.96 -19.62 1.19
N LYS A 77 13.14 -19.16 0.74
CA LYS A 77 14.08 -18.42 1.56
C LYS A 77 13.82 -16.93 1.49
N ASN A 78 13.50 -16.33 2.63
CA ASN A 78 13.23 -14.90 2.78
C ASN A 78 14.48 -14.20 3.33
N PHE A 79 14.96 -13.18 2.63
CA PHE A 79 16.13 -12.39 2.99
C PHE A 79 15.78 -11.08 3.72
N ARG A 80 14.52 -10.70 3.72
CA ARG A 80 14.01 -9.43 4.28
C ARG A 80 13.71 -9.53 5.77
N SER A 81 12.92 -10.54 6.15
CA SER A 81 12.30 -10.62 7.46
C SER A 81 13.12 -11.46 8.45
N ARG A 82 13.03 -11.10 9.72
CA ARG A 82 13.61 -11.88 10.82
C ARG A 82 12.86 -13.19 11.06
N PRO A 83 13.47 -14.17 11.75
CA PRO A 83 12.85 -15.47 12.02
C PRO A 83 11.52 -15.38 12.78
N SER A 84 11.43 -14.51 13.78
CA SER A 84 10.22 -14.26 14.60
C SER A 84 9.02 -13.87 13.75
N ILE A 85 9.21 -12.91 12.83
CA ILE A 85 8.16 -12.44 11.91
C ILE A 85 7.70 -13.60 11.02
N LEU A 86 8.62 -14.37 10.46
CA LEU A 86 8.26 -15.48 9.58
C LEU A 86 7.60 -16.65 10.34
N ARG A 87 7.97 -16.90 11.60
CA ARG A 87 7.26 -17.88 12.44
C ARG A 87 5.80 -17.48 12.63
N PHE A 88 5.54 -16.20 12.95
CA PHE A 88 4.18 -15.69 13.11
C PHE A 88 3.41 -15.76 11.79
N VAL A 89 3.99 -15.30 10.69
CA VAL A 89 3.38 -15.35 9.35
C VAL A 89 3.06 -16.80 8.96
N ASN A 90 4.00 -17.73 9.13
CA ASN A 90 3.78 -19.13 8.83
C ASN A 90 2.67 -19.74 9.70
N PHE A 91 2.65 -19.43 11.00
CA PHE A 91 1.64 -19.91 11.93
C PHE A 91 0.23 -19.44 11.51
N LEU A 92 0.09 -18.16 11.19
CA LEU A 92 -1.18 -17.56 10.84
C LEU A 92 -1.69 -18.05 9.48
N PHE A 93 -0.85 -17.93 8.46
CA PHE A 93 -1.26 -18.21 7.08
C PHE A 93 -1.36 -19.69 6.74
N GLU A 94 -0.65 -20.57 7.45
CA GLU A 94 -0.83 -22.01 7.33
C GLU A 94 -2.28 -22.40 7.70
N GLN A 95 -2.85 -21.80 8.75
CA GLN A 95 -4.23 -22.05 9.18
C GLN A 95 -5.26 -21.38 8.25
N ILE A 96 -5.00 -20.14 7.80
CA ILE A 96 -5.94 -19.40 6.95
C ILE A 96 -6.02 -20.01 5.55
N LEU A 97 -4.89 -20.46 5.00
CA LEU A 97 -4.77 -20.92 3.62
C LEU A 97 -4.83 -22.45 3.49
N GLU A 98 -4.94 -23.21 4.60
CA GLU A 98 -4.99 -24.68 4.59
C GLU A 98 -6.10 -25.24 3.68
N ASN A 99 -7.22 -24.54 3.58
CA ASN A 99 -8.39 -24.97 2.81
C ASN A 99 -8.60 -24.14 1.52
N ASP A 100 -7.65 -23.31 1.12
CA ASP A 100 -7.76 -22.54 -0.13
C ASP A 100 -7.27 -23.38 -1.32
N PRO A 101 -8.19 -23.82 -2.23
CA PRO A 101 -7.80 -24.68 -3.35
C PRO A 101 -6.95 -23.97 -4.40
N GLY A 102 -6.84 -22.63 -4.35
CA GLY A 102 -6.06 -21.81 -5.29
C GLY A 102 -4.62 -21.58 -4.85
N ILE A 103 -4.28 -21.82 -3.58
CA ILE A 103 -2.99 -21.44 -3.00
C ILE A 103 -2.31 -22.64 -2.34
N ASP A 104 -1.26 -23.15 -2.96
CA ASP A 104 -0.33 -24.11 -2.35
C ASP A 104 0.58 -23.35 -1.37
N TYR A 105 0.13 -23.24 -0.11
CA TYR A 105 0.90 -22.52 0.90
C TYR A 105 2.22 -23.23 1.20
N GLN A 106 3.32 -22.49 1.12
CA GLN A 106 4.63 -22.98 1.46
C GLN A 106 5.24 -22.11 2.57
N ARG A 107 5.70 -22.77 3.63
CA ARG A 107 6.38 -22.09 4.74
C ARG A 107 7.63 -21.36 4.24
N LEU A 108 7.82 -20.14 4.73
CA LEU A 108 9.00 -19.34 4.47
C LEU A 108 10.04 -19.56 5.56
N SER A 109 11.32 -19.63 5.16
CA SER A 109 12.44 -19.67 6.08
C SER A 109 13.26 -18.38 6.00
N SER A 110 13.71 -17.87 7.14
CA SER A 110 14.57 -16.69 7.18
C SER A 110 16.00 -17.00 6.77
N PHE A 111 16.59 -16.10 6.02
CA PHE A 111 18.04 -16.04 5.85
C PHE A 111 18.71 -15.39 7.05
N ARG A 112 18.05 -14.38 7.63
CA ARG A 112 18.54 -13.71 8.84
C ARG A 112 18.48 -14.67 10.03
N LYS A 113 19.38 -14.48 10.99
CA LYS A 113 19.54 -15.37 12.15
C LYS A 113 19.23 -14.68 13.47
N GLU A 114 19.12 -13.35 13.46
CA GLU A 114 18.84 -12.57 14.66
C GLU A 114 17.42 -12.88 15.14
N GLU A 115 17.35 -13.33 16.40
CA GLU A 115 16.08 -13.50 17.11
C GLU A 115 15.78 -12.21 17.86
N ALA A 116 14.52 -11.78 17.80
CA ALA A 116 13.99 -10.68 18.59
C ALA A 116 12.48 -10.89 18.80
N ASP A 117 11.91 -10.25 19.78
CA ASP A 117 10.48 -10.17 19.99
C ASP A 117 9.92 -9.05 19.10
N ASP A 118 9.72 -9.40 17.81
CA ASP A 118 9.37 -8.45 16.77
C ASP A 118 7.85 -8.33 16.54
N ILE A 119 7.04 -9.09 17.30
CA ILE A 119 5.58 -9.11 17.12
C ILE A 119 4.91 -8.61 18.39
N GLU A 120 4.10 -7.60 18.25
CA GLU A 120 3.26 -7.03 19.28
C GLU A 120 1.80 -7.08 18.80
N LEU A 121 0.91 -7.62 19.63
CA LEU A 121 -0.53 -7.65 19.37
C LEU A 121 -1.21 -6.78 20.43
N ASN A 122 -1.81 -5.70 19.98
CA ASN A 122 -2.55 -4.78 20.84
C ASN A 122 -4.04 -4.96 20.57
N LEU A 123 -4.81 -5.20 21.63
CA LEU A 123 -6.25 -5.39 21.58
C LEU A 123 -6.93 -4.34 22.45
N ILE A 124 -7.93 -3.68 21.89
CA ILE A 124 -8.83 -2.78 22.62
C ILE A 124 -10.12 -3.53 22.84
N ALA A 125 -10.44 -3.85 24.09
CA ALA A 125 -11.64 -4.58 24.46
C ALA A 125 -12.71 -3.62 25.00
N GLU A 126 -13.94 -3.69 24.44
CA GLU A 126 -15.06 -2.82 24.85
C GLU A 126 -15.45 -3.01 26.34
N ASP A 127 -15.25 -4.19 26.89
CA ASP A 127 -15.58 -4.56 28.28
C ASP A 127 -14.63 -3.94 29.33
N GLU A 128 -13.54 -3.31 28.90
CA GLU A 128 -12.64 -2.56 29.79
C GLU A 128 -13.14 -1.13 30.09
N PHE A 129 -14.20 -0.67 29.41
CA PHE A 129 -14.74 0.67 29.57
C PHE A 129 -16.06 0.66 30.36
N GLU A 130 -16.25 1.63 31.27
CA GLU A 130 -17.49 1.76 32.03
C GLU A 130 -18.70 2.11 31.15
N GLU A 131 -18.48 2.84 30.06
CA GLU A 131 -19.48 3.21 29.07
C GLU A 131 -19.20 2.51 27.75
N LYS A 132 -20.28 2.11 27.05
CA LYS A 132 -20.16 1.48 25.75
C LYS A 132 -19.72 2.51 24.71
N LEU A 133 -18.51 2.35 24.20
CA LEU A 133 -17.94 3.19 23.15
C LEU A 133 -18.52 2.84 21.78
N ASN A 134 -18.70 3.83 20.94
CA ASN A 134 -19.04 3.62 19.54
C ASN A 134 -17.78 3.32 18.70
N SER A 135 -17.97 2.91 17.44
CA SER A 135 -16.87 2.52 16.57
C SER A 135 -15.89 3.65 16.23
N GLU A 136 -16.32 4.91 16.31
CA GLU A 136 -15.48 6.08 16.06
C GLU A 136 -14.57 6.34 17.26
N GLU A 137 -15.16 6.34 18.47
CA GLU A 137 -14.43 6.48 19.74
C GLU A 137 -13.37 5.40 19.92
N LEU A 138 -13.68 4.14 19.57
CA LEU A 138 -12.72 3.05 19.61
C LEU A 138 -11.55 3.28 18.65
N ARG A 139 -11.81 3.81 17.46
CA ARG A 139 -10.75 4.14 16.49
C ARG A 139 -9.91 5.33 16.94
N GLU A 140 -10.51 6.32 17.58
CA GLU A 140 -9.76 7.44 18.17
C GLU A 140 -8.80 6.94 19.25
N LEU A 141 -9.25 6.05 20.13
CA LEU A 141 -8.40 5.41 21.13
C LEU A 141 -7.27 4.59 20.50
N GLU A 142 -7.56 3.82 19.46
CA GLU A 142 -6.57 3.07 18.71
C GLU A 142 -5.52 4.00 18.10
N ALA A 143 -5.96 5.10 17.47
CA ALA A 143 -5.08 6.07 16.85
C ALA A 143 -4.17 6.77 17.88
N GLU A 144 -4.72 7.16 19.01
CA GLU A 144 -3.95 7.79 20.11
C GLU A 144 -2.94 6.81 20.71
N TYR A 145 -3.35 5.57 20.98
CA TYR A 145 -2.45 4.53 21.48
C TYR A 145 -1.30 4.24 20.51
N LEU A 146 -1.60 4.08 19.21
CA LEU A 146 -0.59 3.84 18.21
C LEU A 146 0.37 5.03 18.05
N ALA A 147 -0.14 6.26 18.13
CA ALA A 147 0.70 7.45 18.06
C ALA A 147 1.62 7.57 19.30
N GLU A 148 1.14 7.21 20.50
CA GLU A 148 1.95 7.13 21.71
C GLU A 148 3.03 6.07 21.56
N ARG A 149 2.66 4.87 21.10
CA ARG A 149 3.58 3.77 20.89
C ARG A 149 4.70 4.13 19.91
N VAL A 150 4.37 4.82 18.80
CA VAL A 150 5.35 5.32 17.82
C VAL A 150 6.27 6.36 18.45
N SER A 151 5.72 7.30 19.23
CA SER A 151 6.52 8.29 19.96
C SER A 151 7.53 7.62 20.88
N ASP A 152 7.09 6.64 21.67
CA ASP A 152 7.95 5.86 22.56
C ASP A 152 9.07 5.14 21.81
N MET A 153 8.75 4.56 20.64
CA MET A 153 9.75 3.89 19.81
C MET A 153 10.81 4.87 19.28
N ILE A 154 10.38 6.07 18.85
CA ILE A 154 11.28 7.10 18.33
C ILE A 154 12.14 7.70 19.45
N ASP A 155 11.58 7.89 20.64
CA ASP A 155 12.28 8.50 21.77
C ASP A 155 13.23 7.52 22.47
N ASN A 156 12.96 6.22 22.39
CA ASN A 156 13.73 5.19 23.07
C ASN A 156 14.97 4.78 22.24
N GLU A 157 16.16 4.98 22.82
CA GLU A 157 17.44 4.65 22.18
C GLU A 157 17.67 3.14 21.94
N ASN A 158 16.85 2.27 22.51
CA ASN A 158 16.97 0.83 22.34
C ASN A 158 16.32 0.32 21.05
N TYR A 159 15.45 1.12 20.41
CA TYR A 159 14.87 0.76 19.12
C TYR A 159 15.85 1.12 17.98
N LEU A 160 16.59 0.10 17.55
CA LEU A 160 17.62 0.23 16.52
C LEU A 160 17.24 -0.55 15.28
N ILE A 161 17.46 0.07 14.14
CA ILE A 161 17.41 -0.61 12.83
C ILE A 161 18.81 -0.78 12.28
N GLU A 162 19.00 -1.82 11.49
CA GLU A 162 20.25 -2.11 10.83
C GLU A 162 20.18 -1.67 9.36
N GLU A 163 21.05 -0.74 9.00
CA GLU A 163 21.17 -0.22 7.66
C GLU A 163 22.64 -0.21 7.25
N ASN A 164 22.97 -0.90 6.13
CA ASN A 164 24.34 -1.01 5.62
C ASN A 164 25.34 -1.51 6.67
N ASP A 165 24.99 -2.57 7.40
CA ASP A 165 25.77 -3.18 8.47
C ASP A 165 26.05 -2.24 9.67
N LYS A 166 25.29 -1.14 9.78
CA LYS A 166 25.35 -0.23 10.92
C LYS A 166 24.00 -0.15 11.61
N LYS A 167 24.05 -0.05 12.94
CA LYS A 167 22.85 0.20 13.73
C LYS A 167 22.65 1.70 13.88
N ARG A 168 21.44 2.15 13.59
CA ARG A 168 21.00 3.54 13.86
C ARG A 168 19.67 3.53 14.59
N LYS A 169 19.37 4.63 15.24
CA LYS A 169 18.07 4.86 15.87
C LYS A 169 16.96 4.85 14.82
N ILE A 170 15.77 4.40 15.20
CA ILE A 170 14.58 4.44 14.36
C ILE A 170 14.13 5.88 14.14
N GLU A 171 13.68 6.18 12.92
CA GLU A 171 13.13 7.47 12.52
C GLU A 171 11.68 7.28 12.02
N PRO A 172 10.84 8.35 11.99
CA PRO A 172 9.47 8.25 11.49
C PRO A 172 9.36 7.60 10.11
N GLY A 173 10.32 7.84 9.22
CA GLY A 173 10.36 7.28 7.88
C GLY A 173 10.57 5.75 7.82
N ASP A 174 10.96 5.12 8.92
CA ASP A 174 11.14 3.67 9.02
C ASP A 174 9.85 2.94 9.40
N ILE A 175 8.82 3.68 9.80
CA ILE A 175 7.56 3.16 10.32
C ILE A 175 6.48 3.31 9.26
N SER A 176 5.74 2.24 9.00
CA SER A 176 4.62 2.25 8.06
C SER A 176 3.37 1.69 8.70
N PHE A 177 2.25 2.39 8.52
CA PHE A 177 0.92 1.92 8.86
C PHE A 177 0.25 1.34 7.62
N LEU A 178 -0.32 0.15 7.76
CA LEU A 178 -1.07 -0.51 6.69
C LEU A 178 -2.54 -0.62 7.11
N PHE A 179 -3.42 -0.05 6.31
CA PHE A 179 -4.85 -0.06 6.54
C PHE A 179 -5.57 -0.87 5.45
N GLN A 180 -6.61 -1.60 5.83
CA GLN A 180 -7.49 -2.26 4.88
C GLN A 180 -8.29 -1.25 4.03
N ALA A 181 -8.64 -0.09 4.63
CA ALA A 181 -9.32 1.03 3.98
C ALA A 181 -8.85 2.34 4.59
N LEU A 182 -8.78 3.39 3.78
CA LEU A 182 -8.29 4.71 4.20
C LEU A 182 -9.40 5.64 4.74
N SER A 183 -10.59 5.13 4.97
CA SER A 183 -11.75 5.95 5.37
C SER A 183 -11.56 6.75 6.67
N ASN A 184 -10.72 6.26 7.57
CA ASN A 184 -10.46 6.90 8.88
C ASN A 184 -8.97 7.22 9.09
N VAL A 185 -8.19 7.29 8.01
CA VAL A 185 -6.74 7.54 8.10
C VAL A 185 -6.42 8.88 8.77
N GLU A 186 -7.31 9.87 8.63
CA GLU A 186 -7.18 11.19 9.25
C GLU A 186 -7.09 11.15 10.77
N LEU A 187 -7.75 10.20 11.44
CA LEU A 187 -7.65 10.04 12.89
C LEU A 187 -6.22 9.72 13.32
N TYR A 188 -5.57 8.80 12.62
CA TYR A 188 -4.18 8.39 12.87
C TYR A 188 -3.19 9.49 12.50
N GLU A 189 -3.41 10.17 11.37
CA GLU A 189 -2.62 11.32 10.96
C GLU A 189 -2.65 12.42 12.03
N ASN A 190 -3.84 12.80 12.49
CA ASN A 190 -4.02 13.83 13.52
C ASN A 190 -3.37 13.42 14.85
N ALA A 191 -3.50 12.16 15.28
CA ALA A 191 -2.89 11.67 16.52
C ALA A 191 -1.35 11.73 16.47
N LEU A 192 -0.74 11.41 15.32
CA LEU A 192 0.71 11.52 15.09
C LEU A 192 1.17 12.97 15.02
N LEU A 193 0.43 13.83 14.30
CA LEU A 193 0.74 15.26 14.19
C LEU A 193 0.69 15.98 15.54
N LYS A 194 -0.27 15.63 16.43
CA LYS A 194 -0.32 16.15 17.81
C LYS A 194 0.97 15.88 18.60
N ARG A 195 1.71 14.83 18.25
CA ARG A 195 3.00 14.45 18.85
C ARG A 195 4.21 14.95 18.02
N ASN A 196 3.98 15.86 17.07
CA ASN A 196 4.99 16.40 16.15
C ASN A 196 5.66 15.32 15.28
N ILE A 197 4.98 14.21 15.01
CA ILE A 197 5.44 13.16 14.11
C ILE A 197 4.84 13.43 12.74
N SER A 198 5.70 13.78 11.78
CA SER A 198 5.27 14.01 10.40
C SER A 198 4.93 12.71 9.71
N VAL A 199 3.83 12.69 8.95
CA VAL A 199 3.34 11.53 8.21
C VAL A 199 3.19 11.84 6.73
N ASN A 200 3.21 10.77 5.91
CA ASN A 200 2.90 10.84 4.49
C ASN A 200 1.86 9.78 4.15
N VAL A 201 0.66 10.22 3.77
CA VAL A 201 -0.43 9.31 3.38
C VAL A 201 -0.28 8.98 1.90
N VAL A 202 0.13 7.75 1.59
CA VAL A 202 0.27 7.26 0.22
C VAL A 202 -1.09 6.80 -0.29
N ASN A 203 -1.48 7.22 -1.49
CA ASN A 203 -2.78 6.93 -2.11
C ASN A 203 -3.99 7.43 -1.29
N GLY A 204 -3.80 8.43 -0.44
CA GLY A 204 -4.91 9.08 0.29
C GLY A 204 -5.95 9.64 -0.67
N ARG A 205 -7.24 9.41 -0.37
CA ARG A 205 -8.33 10.16 -1.01
C ARG A 205 -8.19 11.61 -0.56
N GLY A 206 -8.42 12.56 -1.47
CA GLY A 206 -8.38 13.99 -1.12
C GLY A 206 -7.13 14.74 -1.58
N PHE A 207 -6.16 14.11 -2.26
CA PHE A 207 -5.03 14.84 -2.83
C PHE A 207 -5.50 16.02 -3.69
N TYR A 208 -6.50 15.78 -4.57
CA TYR A 208 -7.08 16.83 -5.41
C TYR A 208 -8.04 17.77 -4.68
N GLU A 209 -8.41 17.46 -3.43
CA GLU A 209 -9.26 18.28 -2.55
C GLU A 209 -8.42 19.19 -1.64
N GLN A 210 -7.11 18.95 -1.56
CA GLN A 210 -6.20 19.80 -0.81
C GLN A 210 -6.21 21.23 -1.37
N GLN A 211 -6.35 22.24 -0.49
CA GLN A 211 -6.41 23.65 -0.91
C GLN A 211 -5.26 24.06 -1.82
N VAL A 212 -4.04 23.62 -1.50
CA VAL A 212 -2.84 23.89 -2.32
C VAL A 212 -2.98 23.31 -3.73
N VAL A 213 -3.55 22.10 -3.86
CA VAL A 213 -3.75 21.47 -5.17
C VAL A 213 -4.87 22.19 -5.94
N LEU A 214 -5.95 22.55 -5.26
CA LEU A 214 -7.04 23.35 -5.86
C LEU A 214 -6.53 24.71 -6.35
N ASP A 215 -5.67 25.39 -5.61
CA ASP A 215 -5.07 26.66 -6.00
C ASP A 215 -4.20 26.49 -7.27
N ILE A 216 -3.44 25.41 -7.37
CA ILE A 216 -2.64 25.11 -8.58
C ILE A 216 -3.57 24.76 -9.76
N ILE A 217 -4.63 23.98 -9.53
CA ILE A 217 -5.62 23.64 -10.56
C ILE A 217 -6.30 24.91 -11.06
N ASN A 218 -6.70 25.82 -10.18
CA ASN A 218 -7.28 27.11 -10.54
C ASN A 218 -6.31 27.94 -11.37
N LEU A 219 -5.03 27.99 -10.99
CA LEU A 219 -4.00 28.68 -11.78
C LEU A 219 -3.90 28.11 -13.20
N ILE A 220 -3.83 26.79 -13.36
CA ILE A 220 -3.71 26.13 -14.67
C ILE A 220 -4.96 26.42 -15.51
N LYS A 221 -6.15 26.34 -14.93
CA LYS A 221 -7.41 26.60 -15.64
C LYS A 221 -7.56 28.06 -16.09
N VAL A 222 -7.06 29.01 -15.28
CA VAL A 222 -7.05 30.46 -15.65
C VAL A 222 -6.05 30.73 -16.77
N ILE A 223 -4.90 30.06 -16.76
CA ILE A 223 -3.90 30.16 -17.86
C ILE A 223 -4.50 29.60 -19.16
N GLU A 224 -5.21 28.47 -19.09
CA GLU A 224 -5.88 27.89 -20.27
C GLU A 224 -6.97 28.82 -20.82
N ASN A 225 -7.78 29.40 -19.92
CA ASN A 225 -8.88 30.28 -20.29
C ASN A 225 -9.15 31.32 -19.20
N ASN A 226 -8.76 32.55 -19.46
CA ASN A 226 -8.89 33.69 -18.54
C ASN A 226 -10.33 34.21 -18.33
N TYR A 227 -11.31 33.68 -19.05
CA TYR A 227 -12.74 33.97 -18.85
C TYR A 227 -13.42 33.05 -17.83
N ARG A 228 -12.66 32.25 -17.11
CA ARG A 228 -13.17 31.38 -16.02
C ARG A 228 -13.20 32.17 -14.71
N ASP A 229 -14.26 32.93 -14.51
CA ASP A 229 -14.39 33.85 -13.37
C ASP A 229 -14.32 33.12 -12.03
N PHE A 230 -14.89 31.91 -11.90
CA PHE A 230 -14.88 31.15 -10.66
C PHE A 230 -13.47 30.72 -10.26
N GLU A 231 -12.70 30.15 -11.19
CA GLU A 231 -11.33 29.75 -10.98
C GLU A 231 -10.41 30.96 -10.80
N LEU A 232 -10.69 32.07 -11.50
CA LEU A 232 -9.95 33.33 -11.34
C LEU A 232 -10.11 33.89 -9.91
N VAL A 233 -11.33 33.92 -9.38
CA VAL A 233 -11.58 34.36 -7.99
C VAL A 233 -10.87 33.44 -7.00
N GLY A 234 -10.89 32.11 -7.22
CA GLY A 234 -10.16 31.15 -6.42
C GLY A 234 -8.65 31.41 -6.42
N LEU A 235 -8.07 31.65 -7.60
CA LEU A 235 -6.66 32.02 -7.76
C LEU A 235 -6.30 33.33 -7.06
N LEU A 236 -7.12 34.37 -7.21
CA LEU A 236 -6.87 35.68 -6.62
C LEU A 236 -6.92 35.64 -5.08
N ARG A 237 -7.73 34.75 -4.48
CA ARG A 237 -7.77 34.51 -3.02
C ARG A 237 -6.64 33.62 -2.52
N SER A 238 -6.06 32.81 -3.40
CA SER A 238 -4.98 31.87 -3.03
C SER A 238 -3.72 32.61 -2.57
N PRO A 239 -2.78 31.88 -1.92
CA PRO A 239 -1.46 32.43 -1.56
C PRO A 239 -0.65 32.99 -2.73
N PHE A 240 -0.98 32.66 -3.98
CA PHE A 240 -0.32 33.24 -5.18
C PHE A 240 -0.58 34.75 -5.33
N CYS A 241 -1.78 35.22 -4.97
CA CYS A 241 -2.15 36.64 -5.10
C CYS A 241 -2.52 37.29 -3.76
N GLY A 242 -3.08 36.51 -2.81
CA GLY A 242 -3.36 36.94 -1.44
C GLY A 242 -4.42 38.02 -1.28
N LEU A 243 -5.33 38.17 -2.26
CA LEU A 243 -6.39 39.19 -2.19
C LEU A 243 -7.48 38.80 -1.21
N ASN A 244 -7.91 39.79 -0.40
CA ASN A 244 -9.08 39.62 0.47
C ASN A 244 -10.39 39.95 -0.25
N ASP A 245 -11.53 39.60 0.38
CA ASP A 245 -12.86 39.79 -0.21
C ASP A 245 -13.20 41.26 -0.54
N ASN A 246 -12.71 42.22 0.24
CA ASN A 246 -12.90 43.64 -0.02
C ASN A 246 -12.15 44.14 -1.25
N GLU A 247 -10.97 43.57 -1.50
CA GLU A 247 -10.15 43.88 -2.67
C GLU A 247 -10.78 43.28 -3.92
N LEU A 248 -11.21 42.01 -3.84
CA LEU A 248 -11.96 41.35 -4.93
C LEU A 248 -13.22 42.10 -5.32
N TYR A 249 -14.00 42.59 -4.33
CA TYR A 249 -15.18 43.37 -4.58
C TYR A 249 -14.88 44.70 -5.32
N LYS A 250 -13.74 45.31 -5.08
CA LYS A 250 -13.30 46.54 -5.80
C LYS A 250 -12.93 46.30 -7.24
N ILE A 251 -12.39 45.12 -7.54
CA ILE A 251 -11.98 44.74 -8.92
C ILE A 251 -13.19 44.47 -9.79
N ASN A 252 -14.29 44.00 -9.21
CA ASN A 252 -15.52 43.66 -9.93
C ASN A 252 -16.43 44.89 -10.18
N LYS A 253 -16.03 46.12 -9.85
CA LYS A 253 -16.69 47.36 -10.18
C LYS A 253 -16.07 48.03 -11.39
#